data_1c493f8533f3eb412b6b37a8ffc9559a
#
_entry.id   1c493f8533f3eb412b6b37a8ffc9559a
#
_cell.length_a   1.000
_cell.length_b   1.000
_cell.length_c   1.000
_cell.angle_alpha   90.00
_cell.angle_beta   90.00
_cell.angle_gamma   90.00
#
_symmetry.space_group_name_H-M   'P 1'
#
loop_
_entity.id
_entity.type
_entity.pdbx_description
1 polymer ?
#
loop_
_entity_poly.entity_id
_entity_poly.type
_entity_poly.pdbx_seq_one_letter_code
_entity_poly.pdbx_strand_id
1 'polypeptide(L)'
;TLVQHLNGLIKPKTGSIYIDGENICDGKTVMREIRKKVGLVFQYPEYQLFEETVKKDIAFGPSNMGLSAEETETRVYEAMDFVGLDRSFAEKSPFDLSGGQKRRVAIAGIIAMRPRILILDEPAAGLDPRGRDEILSRICEYRSKYGASVVMISHSMEDMARYCDRILVMNGGKVFMCGTCEEIFSEAERLESVGLTVPQITKLMLELKRRGFDVNTGKLLWAFDPGAKDPNAIPSDEHHTLNSSINRIHADNTI
;
A
#
# COMPACT_ATOMS: atom_id res chain seq x y z
N THR A 1 2.75 15.12 2.48
CA THR A 1 2.17 16.41 2.02
C THR A 1 1.29 16.24 0.78
N LEU A 2 1.75 15.61 -0.34
CA LEU A 2 0.96 15.46 -1.58
C LEU A 2 -0.41 14.84 -1.30
N VAL A 3 -0.48 13.76 -0.56
CA VAL A 3 -1.72 13.04 -0.25
C VAL A 3 -2.72 13.85 0.56
N GLN A 4 -2.24 14.78 1.38
CA GLN A 4 -3.09 15.70 2.13
C GLN A 4 -3.76 16.74 1.21
N HIS A 5 -3.16 17.05 0.08
CA HIS A 5 -3.79 17.86 -0.96
C HIS A 5 -4.90 17.06 -1.67
N LEU A 6 -4.69 15.76 -1.93
CA LEU A 6 -5.70 14.92 -2.60
C LEU A 6 -6.97 14.71 -1.76
N ASN A 7 -6.87 14.76 -0.44
CA ASN A 7 -8.01 14.70 0.48
C ASN A 7 -8.55 16.10 0.85
N GLY A 8 -7.93 17.17 0.33
CA GLY A 8 -8.29 18.54 0.61
C GLY A 8 -8.05 19.01 2.04
N LEU A 9 -7.15 18.36 2.77
CA LEU A 9 -6.68 18.83 4.08
C LEU A 9 -5.77 20.05 3.94
N ILE A 10 -4.98 20.08 2.88
CA ILE A 10 -4.12 21.21 2.52
C ILE A 10 -4.56 21.73 1.15
N LYS A 11 -4.76 23.03 1.04
CA LYS A 11 -5.03 23.68 -0.25
C LYS A 11 -3.71 24.01 -0.95
N PRO A 12 -3.59 23.73 -2.26
CA PRO A 12 -2.41 24.13 -3.01
C PRO A 12 -2.35 25.67 -3.12
N LYS A 13 -1.14 26.23 -3.12
CA LYS A 13 -0.93 27.66 -3.33
C LYS A 13 -1.26 28.07 -4.77
N THR A 14 -0.98 27.20 -5.72
CA THR A 14 -1.24 27.37 -7.15
C THR A 14 -1.61 26.02 -7.77
N GLY A 15 -2.28 26.05 -8.91
CA GLY A 15 -2.72 24.85 -9.60
C GLY A 15 -4.09 24.34 -9.14
N SER A 16 -4.52 23.23 -9.71
CA SER A 16 -5.83 22.64 -9.47
C SER A 16 -5.70 21.12 -9.25
N ILE A 17 -6.60 20.58 -8.45
CA ILE A 17 -6.69 19.14 -8.16
C ILE A 17 -8.10 18.69 -8.57
N TYR A 18 -8.15 17.60 -9.33
CA TYR A 18 -9.42 17.05 -9.82
C TYR A 18 -9.62 15.65 -9.22
N ILE A 19 -10.79 15.43 -8.61
CA ILE A 19 -11.26 14.14 -8.12
C ILE A 19 -12.54 13.80 -8.87
N ASP A 20 -12.55 12.71 -9.61
CA ASP A 20 -13.68 12.33 -10.49
C ASP A 20 -14.12 13.48 -11.44
N GLY A 21 -13.17 14.28 -11.94
CA GLY A 21 -13.44 15.42 -12.81
C GLY A 21 -13.89 16.70 -12.10
N GLU A 22 -14.08 16.66 -10.79
CA GLU A 22 -14.50 17.80 -9.96
C GLU A 22 -13.27 18.53 -9.41
N ASN A 23 -13.15 19.84 -9.66
CA ASN A 23 -12.05 20.65 -9.13
C ASN A 23 -12.26 20.95 -7.65
N ILE A 24 -11.47 20.35 -6.79
CA ILE A 24 -11.58 20.53 -5.33
C ILE A 24 -10.98 21.84 -4.81
N CYS A 25 -10.39 22.66 -5.68
CA CYS A 25 -9.73 23.92 -5.33
C CYS A 25 -10.57 25.16 -5.60
N ASP A 26 -11.68 25.06 -6.33
CA ASP A 26 -12.46 26.21 -6.81
C ASP A 26 -13.36 26.88 -5.76
N GLY A 27 -13.41 26.33 -4.54
CA GLY A 27 -14.21 26.84 -3.43
C GLY A 27 -15.73 26.57 -3.54
N LYS A 28 -16.19 25.96 -4.63
CA LYS A 28 -17.59 25.56 -4.83
C LYS A 28 -17.83 24.12 -4.38
N THR A 29 -16.79 23.31 -4.42
CA THR A 29 -16.85 21.89 -4.07
C THR A 29 -17.06 21.71 -2.56
N VAL A 30 -18.03 20.88 -2.21
CA VAL A 30 -18.32 20.51 -0.81
C VAL A 30 -17.29 19.48 -0.35
N MET A 31 -16.30 19.92 0.41
CA MET A 31 -15.19 19.07 0.87
C MET A 31 -15.63 17.80 1.62
N ARG A 32 -16.81 17.81 2.24
CA ARG A 32 -17.39 16.62 2.88
C ARG A 32 -17.66 15.52 1.85
N GLU A 33 -18.14 15.86 0.66
CA GLU A 33 -18.42 14.88 -0.39
C GLU A 33 -17.11 14.33 -0.99
N ILE A 34 -16.08 15.15 -1.11
CA ILE A 34 -14.75 14.70 -1.52
C ILE A 34 -14.16 13.70 -0.51
N ARG A 35 -14.28 13.99 0.79
CA ARG A 35 -13.76 13.11 1.85
C ARG A 35 -14.52 11.77 1.98
N LYS A 36 -15.75 11.69 1.48
CA LYS A 36 -16.46 10.41 1.32
C LYS A 36 -15.86 9.56 0.19
N LYS A 37 -15.40 10.22 -0.89
CA LYS A 37 -14.79 9.56 -2.05
C LYS A 37 -13.34 9.17 -1.78
N VAL A 38 -12.58 9.99 -1.03
CA VAL A 38 -11.15 9.85 -0.78
C VAL A 38 -10.90 9.54 0.68
N GLY A 39 -10.69 8.28 1.00
CA GLY A 39 -10.25 7.83 2.33
C GLY A 39 -8.74 8.00 2.46
N LEU A 40 -8.29 8.56 3.57
CA LEU A 40 -6.87 8.75 3.87
C LEU A 40 -6.53 8.11 5.21
N VAL A 41 -5.65 7.11 5.16
CA VAL A 41 -5.02 6.51 6.33
C VAL A 41 -3.64 7.16 6.49
N PHE A 42 -3.44 7.87 7.58
CA PHE A 42 -2.16 8.53 7.86
C PHE A 42 -1.10 7.57 8.38
N GLN A 43 0.14 8.01 8.38
CA GLN A 43 1.22 7.36 9.09
C GLN A 43 0.89 7.30 10.59
N TYR A 44 1.05 6.12 11.21
CA TYR A 44 0.64 5.87 12.61
C TYR A 44 -0.83 6.18 12.90
N PRO A 45 -1.77 5.57 12.16
CA PRO A 45 -3.19 5.91 12.23
C PRO A 45 -3.80 5.57 13.60
N GLU A 46 -3.13 4.71 14.39
CA GLU A 46 -3.50 4.34 15.76
C GLU A 46 -3.54 5.53 16.74
N TYR A 47 -2.87 6.63 16.43
CA TYR A 47 -2.94 7.85 17.25
C TYR A 47 -4.16 8.70 16.96
N GLN A 48 -4.99 8.30 16.00
CA GLN A 48 -6.21 9.03 15.62
C GLN A 48 -7.48 8.44 16.25
N LEU A 49 -7.35 7.36 17.01
CA LEU A 49 -8.45 6.74 17.74
C LEU A 49 -8.85 7.64 18.93
N PHE A 50 -10.15 7.90 19.07
CA PHE A 50 -10.64 8.85 20.08
C PHE A 50 -11.96 8.44 20.74
N GLU A 51 -12.67 7.44 20.21
CA GLU A 51 -13.96 7.00 20.73
C GLU A 51 -13.79 6.05 21.93
N GLU A 52 -14.86 5.86 22.67
CA GLU A 52 -14.90 5.01 23.86
C GLU A 52 -14.77 3.52 23.52
N THR A 53 -15.32 3.11 22.36
CA THR A 53 -15.28 1.72 21.90
C THR A 53 -14.81 1.62 20.46
N VAL A 54 -14.23 0.47 20.10
CA VAL A 54 -13.84 0.12 18.73
C VAL A 54 -14.99 0.29 17.75
N LYS A 55 -16.18 -0.21 18.12
CA LYS A 55 -17.39 -0.09 17.31
C LYS A 55 -17.74 1.37 17.02
N LYS A 56 -17.71 2.24 18.03
CA LYS A 56 -17.99 3.67 17.86
C LYS A 56 -16.95 4.36 16.99
N ASP A 57 -15.67 4.02 17.17
CA ASP A 57 -14.58 4.61 16.40
C ASP A 57 -14.71 4.26 14.90
N ILE A 58 -14.95 2.98 14.58
CA ILE A 58 -15.18 2.55 13.19
C ILE A 58 -16.48 3.13 12.61
N ALA A 59 -17.53 3.27 13.43
CA ALA A 59 -18.84 3.81 13.03
C ALA A 59 -18.81 5.31 12.75
N PHE A 60 -17.81 6.04 13.23
CA PHE A 60 -17.74 7.50 13.12
C PHE A 60 -17.85 8.01 11.67
N GLY A 61 -17.07 7.42 10.77
CA GLY A 61 -17.12 7.76 9.35
C GLY A 61 -18.48 7.50 8.70
N PRO A 62 -18.99 6.25 8.71
CA PRO A 62 -20.31 5.89 8.21
C PRO A 62 -21.46 6.74 8.77
N SER A 63 -21.47 6.99 10.07
CA SER A 63 -22.49 7.84 10.73
C SER A 63 -22.45 9.27 10.19
N ASN A 64 -21.27 9.84 10.01
CA ASN A 64 -21.09 11.17 9.40
C ASN A 64 -21.48 11.23 7.92
N MET A 65 -21.51 10.09 7.24
CA MET A 65 -22.06 10.00 5.87
C MET A 65 -23.59 10.06 5.85
N GLY A 66 -24.25 9.90 6.97
CA GLY A 66 -25.70 9.90 7.11
C GLY A 66 -26.35 8.54 6.84
N LEU A 67 -25.61 7.45 7.03
CA LEU A 67 -26.14 6.09 6.91
C LEU A 67 -27.07 5.77 8.08
N SER A 68 -28.00 4.83 7.86
CA SER A 68 -28.84 4.31 8.93
C SER A 68 -28.01 3.59 10.00
N ALA A 69 -28.56 3.45 11.19
CA ALA A 69 -27.89 2.71 12.29
C ALA A 69 -27.58 1.26 11.87
N GLU A 70 -28.52 0.60 11.22
CA GLU A 70 -28.38 -0.78 10.74
C GLU A 70 -27.28 -0.91 9.66
N GLU A 71 -27.27 -0.02 8.69
CA GLU A 71 -26.22 -0.01 7.66
C GLU A 71 -24.85 0.32 8.24
N THR A 72 -24.79 1.28 9.17
CA THR A 72 -23.56 1.62 9.89
C THR A 72 -23.01 0.42 10.64
N GLU A 73 -23.85 -0.29 11.40
CA GLU A 73 -23.45 -1.47 12.15
C GLU A 73 -22.94 -2.58 11.22
N THR A 74 -23.66 -2.83 10.14
CA THR A 74 -23.23 -3.80 9.11
C THR A 74 -21.85 -3.46 8.57
N ARG A 75 -21.59 -2.21 8.20
CA ARG A 75 -20.29 -1.76 7.68
C ARG A 75 -19.18 -1.84 8.72
N VAL A 76 -19.48 -1.59 9.98
CA VAL A 76 -18.51 -1.75 11.08
C VAL A 76 -18.01 -3.18 11.16
N TYR A 77 -18.93 -4.16 11.24
CA TYR A 77 -18.54 -5.56 11.36
C TYR A 77 -17.87 -6.09 10.10
N GLU A 78 -18.33 -5.70 8.90
CA GLU A 78 -17.64 -6.04 7.66
C GLU A 78 -16.22 -5.47 7.62
N ALA A 79 -16.02 -4.25 8.09
CA ALA A 79 -14.69 -3.63 8.14
C ALA A 79 -13.79 -4.31 9.18
N MET A 80 -14.33 -4.70 10.35
CA MET A 80 -13.59 -5.49 11.34
C MET A 80 -13.12 -6.82 10.77
N ASP A 81 -14.03 -7.57 10.14
CA ASP A 81 -13.71 -8.86 9.50
C ASP A 81 -12.66 -8.67 8.42
N PHE A 82 -12.81 -7.61 7.63
CA PHE A 82 -11.92 -7.30 6.53
C PHE A 82 -10.48 -7.04 7.00
N VAL A 83 -10.28 -6.29 8.08
CA VAL A 83 -8.94 -6.05 8.62
C VAL A 83 -8.44 -7.19 9.53
N GLY A 84 -9.22 -8.27 9.70
CA GLY A 84 -8.90 -9.40 10.57
C GLY A 84 -8.91 -9.02 12.06
N LEU A 85 -9.83 -8.17 12.46
CA LEU A 85 -10.07 -7.83 13.85
C LEU A 85 -11.28 -8.62 14.36
N ASP A 86 -11.10 -9.42 15.42
CA ASP A 86 -12.16 -10.21 15.99
C ASP A 86 -13.30 -9.31 16.52
N ARG A 87 -14.54 -9.68 16.23
CA ARG A 87 -15.74 -8.93 16.63
C ARG A 87 -15.91 -8.78 18.14
N SER A 88 -15.30 -9.66 18.95
CA SER A 88 -15.29 -9.55 20.41
C SER A 88 -14.59 -8.28 20.92
N PHE A 89 -13.81 -7.61 20.06
CA PHE A 89 -13.21 -6.32 20.39
C PHE A 89 -14.15 -5.13 20.21
N ALA A 90 -15.33 -5.30 19.58
CA ALA A 90 -16.23 -4.19 19.23
C ALA A 90 -16.57 -3.27 20.39
N GLU A 91 -16.85 -3.84 21.57
CA GLU A 91 -17.23 -3.09 22.76
C GLU A 91 -16.03 -2.75 23.68
N LYS A 92 -14.81 -3.13 23.30
CA LYS A 92 -13.60 -2.78 24.06
C LYS A 92 -13.17 -1.36 23.74
N SER A 93 -12.47 -0.75 24.70
CA SER A 93 -11.79 0.52 24.46
C SER A 93 -10.66 0.34 23.44
N PRO A 94 -10.56 1.19 22.41
CA PRO A 94 -9.41 1.16 21.50
C PRO A 94 -8.07 1.31 22.22
N PHE A 95 -8.07 2.01 23.37
CA PHE A 95 -6.84 2.29 24.13
C PHE A 95 -6.26 1.05 24.83
N ASP A 96 -7.07 0.02 25.06
CA ASP A 96 -6.67 -1.25 25.68
C ASP A 96 -6.09 -2.26 24.66
N LEU A 97 -6.07 -1.92 23.37
CA LEU A 97 -5.61 -2.78 22.29
C LEU A 97 -4.10 -2.69 22.10
N SER A 98 -3.51 -3.74 21.53
CA SER A 98 -2.13 -3.69 21.04
C SER A 98 -1.97 -2.69 19.88
N GLY A 99 -0.76 -2.21 19.62
CA GLY A 99 -0.50 -1.26 18.52
C GLY A 99 -0.99 -1.76 17.15
N GLY A 100 -0.75 -3.04 16.84
CA GLY A 100 -1.25 -3.65 15.60
C GLY A 100 -2.77 -3.72 15.54
N GLN A 101 -3.46 -4.00 16.65
CA GLN A 101 -4.92 -3.99 16.72
C GLN A 101 -5.47 -2.56 16.58
N LYS A 102 -4.88 -1.57 17.25
CA LYS A 102 -5.23 -0.14 17.10
C LYS A 102 -5.14 0.30 15.63
N ARG A 103 -4.06 -0.08 14.95
CA ARG A 103 -3.88 0.21 13.52
C ARG A 103 -4.98 -0.42 12.67
N ARG A 104 -5.37 -1.68 12.94
CA ARG A 104 -6.49 -2.34 12.26
C ARG A 104 -7.80 -1.59 12.49
N VAL A 105 -8.07 -1.11 13.70
CA VAL A 105 -9.26 -0.28 14.02
C VAL A 105 -9.27 0.99 13.17
N ALA A 106 -8.16 1.72 13.13
CA ALA A 106 -8.07 2.96 12.36
C ALA A 106 -8.25 2.75 10.85
N ILE A 107 -7.66 1.68 10.29
CA ILE A 107 -7.86 1.31 8.89
C ILE A 107 -9.32 0.90 8.65
N ALA A 108 -9.93 0.11 9.57
CA ALA A 108 -11.32 -0.28 9.47
C ALA A 108 -12.27 0.91 9.44
N GLY A 109 -12.01 1.96 10.23
CA GLY A 109 -12.78 3.20 10.23
C GLY A 109 -12.82 3.89 8.86
N ILE A 110 -11.72 3.86 8.12
CA ILE A 110 -11.68 4.39 6.75
C ILE A 110 -12.36 3.44 5.76
N ILE A 111 -12.09 2.13 5.85
CA ILE A 111 -12.68 1.11 4.97
C ILE A 111 -14.21 1.04 5.12
N ALA A 112 -14.74 1.22 6.32
CA ALA A 112 -16.18 1.24 6.60
C ALA A 112 -16.94 2.32 5.80
N MET A 113 -16.26 3.42 5.44
CA MET A 113 -16.83 4.43 4.55
C MET A 113 -16.93 3.98 3.09
N ARG A 114 -16.22 2.91 2.70
CA ARG A 114 -16.10 2.39 1.32
C ARG A 114 -15.68 3.46 0.32
N PRO A 115 -14.55 4.15 0.55
CA PRO A 115 -14.06 5.18 -0.37
C PRO A 115 -13.70 4.59 -1.73
N ARG A 116 -13.92 5.38 -2.80
CA ARG A 116 -13.52 5.01 -4.17
C ARG A 116 -12.01 5.14 -4.40
N ILE A 117 -11.36 6.02 -3.65
CA ILE A 117 -9.92 6.23 -3.65
C ILE A 117 -9.44 6.03 -2.21
N LEU A 118 -8.59 5.03 -2.00
CA LEU A 118 -7.99 4.72 -0.70
C LEU A 118 -6.52 5.13 -0.73
N ILE A 119 -6.16 6.11 0.08
CA ILE A 119 -4.79 6.59 0.22
C ILE A 119 -4.22 6.07 1.55
N LEU A 120 -3.05 5.46 1.51
CA LEU A 120 -2.40 4.84 2.66
C LEU A 120 -0.97 5.38 2.77
N ASP A 121 -0.68 6.03 3.88
CA ASP A 121 0.65 6.58 4.17
C ASP A 121 1.38 5.62 5.13
N GLU A 122 2.35 4.86 4.60
CA GLU A 122 3.13 3.86 5.34
C GLU A 122 2.26 2.82 6.11
N PRO A 123 1.32 2.13 5.44
CA PRO A 123 0.33 1.29 6.13
C PRO A 123 0.94 0.11 6.89
N ALA A 124 2.12 -0.34 6.50
CA ALA A 124 2.82 -1.49 7.08
C ALA A 124 3.97 -1.11 8.02
N ALA A 125 4.22 0.19 8.26
CA ALA A 125 5.31 0.64 9.12
C ALA A 125 5.16 0.10 10.55
N GLY A 126 6.25 -0.47 11.11
CA GLY A 126 6.27 -0.98 12.48
C GLY A 126 5.51 -2.30 12.71
N LEU A 127 4.99 -2.93 11.66
CA LEU A 127 4.44 -4.28 11.74
C LEU A 127 5.54 -5.33 11.56
N ASP A 128 5.33 -6.51 12.16
CA ASP A 128 6.13 -7.68 11.85
C ASP A 128 5.89 -8.15 10.39
N PRO A 129 6.75 -8.99 9.82
CA PRO A 129 6.61 -9.41 8.42
C PRO A 129 5.26 -10.04 8.11
N ARG A 130 4.69 -10.84 9.02
CA ARG A 130 3.40 -11.49 8.82
C ARG A 130 2.24 -10.48 8.84
N GLY A 131 2.23 -9.58 9.81
CA GLY A 131 1.21 -8.52 9.89
C GLY A 131 1.27 -7.56 8.73
N ARG A 132 2.48 -7.29 8.21
CA ARG A 132 2.70 -6.49 7.01
C ARG A 132 2.07 -7.15 5.78
N ASP A 133 2.42 -8.42 5.50
CA ASP A 133 1.88 -9.15 4.35
C ASP A 133 0.35 -9.27 4.44
N GLU A 134 -0.17 -9.53 5.64
CA GLU A 134 -1.61 -9.63 5.86
C GLU A 134 -2.33 -8.32 5.52
N ILE A 135 -1.86 -7.18 6.02
CA ILE A 135 -2.54 -5.89 5.77
C ILE A 135 -2.46 -5.48 4.31
N LEU A 136 -1.30 -5.67 3.65
CA LEU A 136 -1.12 -5.31 2.26
C LEU A 136 -1.95 -6.21 1.32
N SER A 137 -2.03 -7.52 1.59
CA SER A 137 -2.90 -8.44 0.85
C SER A 137 -4.37 -8.05 0.97
N ARG A 138 -4.83 -7.68 2.17
CA ARG A 138 -6.21 -7.20 2.38
C ARG A 138 -6.49 -5.90 1.65
N ILE A 139 -5.52 -5.00 1.53
CA ILE A 139 -5.66 -3.79 0.71
C ILE A 139 -5.86 -4.13 -0.77
N CYS A 140 -5.15 -5.13 -1.30
CA CYS A 140 -5.37 -5.64 -2.65
C CYS A 140 -6.76 -6.28 -2.81
N GLU A 141 -7.23 -7.05 -1.81
CA GLU A 141 -8.59 -7.59 -1.79
C GLU A 141 -9.65 -6.47 -1.80
N TYR A 142 -9.42 -5.38 -1.03
CA TYR A 142 -10.29 -4.20 -1.04
C TYR A 142 -10.42 -3.61 -2.43
N ARG A 143 -9.28 -3.39 -3.10
CA ARG A 143 -9.24 -2.89 -4.47
C ARG A 143 -10.09 -3.76 -5.41
N SER A 144 -9.90 -5.08 -5.35
CA SER A 144 -10.61 -6.03 -6.20
C SER A 144 -12.10 -6.10 -5.89
N LYS A 145 -12.47 -6.12 -4.59
CA LYS A 145 -13.86 -6.23 -4.14
C LYS A 145 -14.70 -5.00 -4.47
N TYR A 146 -14.13 -3.80 -4.31
CA TYR A 146 -14.87 -2.54 -4.43
C TYR A 146 -14.54 -1.73 -5.70
N GLY A 147 -13.63 -2.21 -6.54
CA GLY A 147 -13.15 -1.48 -7.71
C GLY A 147 -12.49 -0.15 -7.36
N ALA A 148 -11.91 -0.05 -6.16
CA ALA A 148 -11.31 1.16 -5.65
C ALA A 148 -9.92 1.40 -6.26
N SER A 149 -9.55 2.67 -6.43
CA SER A 149 -8.16 3.06 -6.69
C SER A 149 -7.39 3.13 -5.36
N VAL A 150 -6.22 2.50 -5.31
CA VAL A 150 -5.36 2.54 -4.12
C VAL A 150 -4.09 3.33 -4.42
N VAL A 151 -3.78 4.29 -3.57
CA VAL A 151 -2.52 5.05 -3.59
C VAL A 151 -1.77 4.71 -2.30
N MET A 152 -0.65 4.02 -2.43
CA MET A 152 0.19 3.64 -1.29
C MET A 152 1.48 4.46 -1.30
N ILE A 153 1.84 5.03 -0.15
CA ILE A 153 3.14 5.63 0.08
C ILE A 153 3.93 4.65 0.91
N SER A 154 5.10 4.29 0.45
CA SER A 154 6.04 3.46 1.18
C SER A 154 7.47 3.76 0.76
N HIS A 155 8.41 3.53 1.66
CA HIS A 155 9.84 3.50 1.38
C HIS A 155 10.37 2.08 1.18
N SER A 156 9.50 1.07 1.26
CA SER A 156 9.84 -0.33 0.97
C SER A 156 9.71 -0.63 -0.51
N MET A 157 10.82 -0.85 -1.16
CA MET A 157 10.85 -1.19 -2.58
C MET A 157 10.25 -2.59 -2.83
N GLU A 158 10.39 -3.51 -1.87
CA GLU A 158 9.79 -4.83 -1.92
C GLU A 158 8.26 -4.76 -1.96
N ASP A 159 7.66 -3.92 -1.10
CA ASP A 159 6.20 -3.73 -1.11
C ASP A 159 5.73 -3.09 -2.40
N MET A 160 6.45 -2.06 -2.87
CA MET A 160 6.13 -1.42 -4.14
C MET A 160 6.17 -2.41 -5.31
N ALA A 161 7.20 -3.26 -5.36
CA ALA A 161 7.34 -4.28 -6.40
C ALA A 161 6.22 -5.33 -6.35
N ARG A 162 5.76 -5.69 -5.14
CA ARG A 162 4.81 -6.79 -4.93
C ARG A 162 3.35 -6.37 -5.05
N TYR A 163 3.02 -5.14 -4.64
CA TYR A 163 1.63 -4.73 -4.46
C TYR A 163 1.18 -3.57 -5.37
N CYS A 164 2.10 -2.93 -6.10
CA CYS A 164 1.78 -1.78 -6.94
C CYS A 164 1.88 -2.13 -8.44
N ASP A 165 0.96 -1.60 -9.25
CA ASP A 165 1.04 -1.70 -10.71
C ASP A 165 1.96 -0.61 -11.29
N ARG A 166 1.94 0.57 -10.68
CA ARG A 166 2.68 1.75 -11.11
C ARG A 166 3.33 2.44 -9.93
N ILE A 167 4.48 3.05 -10.17
CA ILE A 167 5.24 3.80 -9.17
C ILE A 167 5.41 5.24 -9.65
N LEU A 168 5.18 6.18 -8.73
CA LEU A 168 5.49 7.59 -8.85
C LEU A 168 6.63 7.92 -7.87
N VAL A 169 7.78 8.27 -8.39
CA VAL A 169 8.94 8.69 -7.60
C VAL A 169 8.96 10.20 -7.49
N MET A 170 9.01 10.71 -6.25
CA MET A 170 9.08 12.13 -5.94
C MET A 170 10.48 12.49 -5.45
N ASN A 171 11.05 13.58 -5.96
CA ASN A 171 12.29 14.15 -5.45
C ASN A 171 12.23 15.68 -5.45
N GLY A 172 12.62 16.33 -4.35
CA GLY A 172 12.61 17.78 -4.22
C GLY A 172 11.24 18.43 -4.48
N GLY A 173 10.13 17.72 -4.16
CA GLY A 173 8.76 18.19 -4.39
C GLY A 173 8.28 18.10 -5.85
N LYS A 174 9.03 17.45 -6.73
CA LYS A 174 8.71 17.26 -8.14
C LYS A 174 8.59 15.79 -8.46
N VAL A 175 7.81 15.47 -9.50
CA VAL A 175 7.81 14.12 -10.08
C VAL A 175 9.16 13.88 -10.75
N PHE A 176 9.88 12.88 -10.25
CA PHE A 176 11.19 12.48 -10.78
C PHE A 176 11.06 11.37 -11.82
N MET A 177 10.26 10.35 -11.51
CA MET A 177 9.95 9.24 -12.41
C MET A 177 8.49 8.80 -12.22
N CYS A 178 7.88 8.27 -13.26
CA CYS A 178 6.54 7.66 -13.20
C CYS A 178 6.44 6.57 -14.25
N GLY A 179 6.08 5.36 -13.86
CA GLY A 179 5.99 4.21 -14.77
C GLY A 179 5.48 2.95 -14.08
N THR A 180 5.52 1.83 -14.78
CA THR A 180 5.30 0.51 -14.20
C THR A 180 6.44 0.15 -13.24
N CYS A 181 6.24 -0.85 -12.38
CA CYS A 181 7.31 -1.33 -11.50
C CYS A 181 8.55 -1.76 -12.29
N GLU A 182 8.36 -2.45 -13.43
CA GLU A 182 9.44 -2.89 -14.30
C GLU A 182 10.24 -1.71 -14.87
N GLU A 183 9.54 -0.70 -15.42
CA GLU A 183 10.18 0.51 -15.95
C GLU A 183 10.99 1.25 -14.88
N ILE A 184 10.42 1.41 -13.69
CA ILE A 184 11.08 2.15 -12.59
C ILE A 184 12.28 1.39 -12.05
N PHE A 185 12.16 0.09 -11.79
CA PHE A 185 13.26 -0.69 -11.20
C PHE A 185 14.36 -1.06 -12.21
N SER A 186 14.10 -0.97 -13.52
CA SER A 186 15.17 -1.06 -14.52
C SER A 186 16.16 0.12 -14.50
N GLU A 187 15.73 1.27 -13.95
CA GLU A 187 16.51 2.50 -13.83
C GLU A 187 17.19 2.63 -12.44
N ALA A 188 17.83 1.54 -11.99
CA ALA A 188 18.41 1.46 -10.65
C ALA A 188 19.37 2.60 -10.32
N GLU A 189 20.26 2.98 -11.24
CA GLU A 189 21.24 4.05 -11.06
C GLU A 189 20.55 5.42 -10.84
N ARG A 190 19.45 5.66 -11.53
CA ARG A 190 18.65 6.89 -11.34
C ARG A 190 17.96 6.90 -9.98
N LEU A 191 17.42 5.76 -9.52
CA LEU A 191 16.85 5.64 -8.18
C LEU A 191 17.90 5.88 -7.10
N GLU A 192 19.09 5.28 -7.25
CA GLU A 192 20.21 5.47 -6.33
C GLU A 192 20.66 6.94 -6.27
N SER A 193 20.62 7.69 -7.37
CA SER A 193 20.97 9.11 -7.42
C SER A 193 20.09 10.00 -6.53
N VAL A 194 18.88 9.53 -6.18
CA VAL A 194 17.94 10.25 -5.28
C VAL A 194 17.81 9.56 -3.91
N GLY A 195 18.70 8.62 -3.59
CA GLY A 195 18.76 7.94 -2.30
C GLY A 195 17.75 6.79 -2.14
N LEU A 196 17.16 6.33 -3.24
CA LEU A 196 16.30 5.15 -3.26
C LEU A 196 17.10 3.92 -3.71
N THR A 197 16.64 2.74 -3.33
CA THR A 197 17.22 1.47 -3.77
C THR A 197 16.24 0.74 -4.69
N VAL A 198 16.65 -0.37 -5.25
CA VAL A 198 15.76 -1.35 -5.90
C VAL A 198 15.57 -2.55 -4.96
N PRO A 199 14.53 -3.38 -5.16
CA PRO A 199 14.38 -4.63 -4.41
C PRO A 199 15.65 -5.47 -4.43
N GLN A 200 15.94 -6.19 -3.33
CA GLN A 200 17.18 -6.96 -3.19
C GLN A 200 17.40 -7.94 -4.33
N ILE A 201 16.34 -8.63 -4.76
CA ILE A 201 16.38 -9.54 -5.91
C ILE A 201 16.76 -8.79 -7.19
N THR A 202 16.13 -7.65 -7.46
CA THR A 202 16.47 -6.83 -8.63
C THR A 202 17.94 -6.42 -8.60
N LYS A 203 18.46 -6.04 -7.43
CA LYS A 203 19.88 -5.68 -7.27
C LYS A 203 20.80 -6.85 -7.59
N LEU A 204 20.49 -8.05 -7.09
CA LEU A 204 21.23 -9.27 -7.40
C LEU A 204 21.24 -9.55 -8.89
N MET A 205 20.09 -9.44 -9.55
CA MET A 205 19.98 -9.74 -10.97
C MET A 205 20.70 -8.73 -11.85
N LEU A 206 20.67 -7.45 -11.50
CA LEU A 206 21.45 -6.41 -12.17
C LEU A 206 22.95 -6.68 -12.04
N GLU A 207 23.41 -7.13 -10.87
CA GLU A 207 24.81 -7.49 -10.67
C GLU A 207 25.22 -8.74 -11.48
N LEU A 208 24.37 -9.77 -11.54
CA LEU A 208 24.59 -10.93 -12.40
C LEU A 208 24.68 -10.53 -13.87
N LYS A 209 23.80 -9.64 -14.34
CA LYS A 209 23.83 -9.12 -15.70
C LYS A 209 25.13 -8.35 -15.98
N ARG A 210 25.61 -7.53 -15.03
CA ARG A 210 26.91 -6.83 -15.14
C ARG A 210 28.09 -7.81 -15.30
N ARG A 211 28.00 -8.99 -14.67
CA ARG A 211 29.01 -10.05 -14.77
C ARG A 211 28.88 -10.91 -16.02
N GLY A 212 27.94 -10.58 -16.92
CA GLY A 212 27.77 -11.27 -18.21
C GLY A 212 26.83 -12.48 -18.19
N PHE A 213 26.08 -12.70 -17.11
CA PHE A 213 25.03 -13.71 -17.07
C PHE A 213 23.80 -13.23 -17.82
N ASP A 214 23.23 -14.11 -18.65
CA ASP A 214 21.96 -13.84 -19.34
C ASP A 214 20.80 -14.07 -18.35
N VAL A 215 20.32 -12.99 -17.73
CA VAL A 215 19.27 -13.01 -16.73
C VAL A 215 18.18 -11.99 -17.07
N ASN A 216 16.93 -12.41 -17.00
CA ASN A 216 15.80 -11.53 -17.24
C ASN A 216 15.45 -10.74 -15.96
N THR A 217 15.88 -9.49 -15.89
CA THR A 217 15.70 -8.61 -14.74
C THR A 217 14.24 -8.22 -14.47
N GLY A 218 13.36 -8.27 -15.47
CA GLY A 218 11.94 -7.90 -15.32
C GLY A 218 11.04 -8.99 -14.73
N LYS A 219 11.37 -10.27 -14.96
CA LYS A 219 10.53 -11.41 -14.51
C LYS A 219 10.82 -11.90 -13.09
N LEU A 220 11.90 -11.47 -12.46
CA LEU A 220 12.44 -12.05 -11.24
C LEU A 220 11.87 -11.49 -9.93
N LEU A 221 11.12 -10.41 -10.00
CA LEU A 221 10.35 -9.90 -8.87
C LEU A 221 9.33 -10.94 -8.33
N TRP A 222 8.92 -11.89 -9.15
CA TRP A 222 7.87 -12.87 -8.87
C TRP A 222 8.39 -14.28 -8.53
N ALA A 223 9.67 -14.56 -8.76
CA ALA A 223 10.24 -15.90 -8.59
C ALA A 223 10.38 -16.38 -7.15
N PHE A 224 10.07 -15.53 -6.16
CA PHE A 224 10.24 -15.81 -4.73
C PHE A 224 8.95 -15.78 -3.91
N ASP A 225 7.78 -15.84 -4.52
CA ASP A 225 6.54 -16.05 -3.79
C ASP A 225 6.14 -17.54 -3.83
N PRO A 226 6.45 -18.33 -2.79
CA PRO A 226 6.10 -19.76 -2.75
C PRO A 226 4.59 -20.03 -2.66
N GLY A 227 3.76 -18.98 -2.56
CA GLY A 227 2.30 -19.05 -2.49
C GLY A 227 1.56 -18.47 -3.68
N ALA A 228 2.24 -17.77 -4.59
CA ALA A 228 1.59 -17.23 -5.77
C ALA A 228 1.20 -18.36 -6.73
N LYS A 229 -0.07 -18.55 -6.93
CA LYS A 229 -0.59 -19.25 -8.11
C LYS A 229 -0.42 -18.33 -9.31
N ASP A 230 0.84 -18.13 -9.74
CA ASP A 230 1.16 -17.30 -10.89
C ASP A 230 0.89 -18.10 -12.18
N PRO A 231 0.02 -17.63 -13.08
CA PRO A 231 -0.15 -18.21 -14.41
C PRO A 231 1.11 -18.12 -15.29
N ASN A 232 2.15 -17.38 -14.85
CA ASN A 232 3.45 -17.23 -15.51
C ASN A 232 4.61 -17.82 -14.69
N ALA A 233 4.35 -18.78 -13.78
CA ALA A 233 5.40 -19.45 -13.04
C ALA A 233 6.47 -19.99 -14.00
N ILE A 234 7.73 -19.70 -13.68
CA ILE A 234 8.89 -20.16 -14.46
C ILE A 234 8.82 -21.69 -14.57
N PRO A 235 8.91 -22.27 -15.78
CA PRO A 235 8.98 -23.71 -15.95
C PRO A 235 10.10 -24.32 -15.08
N SER A 236 9.87 -25.52 -14.55
CA SER A 236 10.79 -26.22 -13.64
C SER A 236 12.24 -26.34 -14.15
N ASP A 237 12.42 -26.27 -15.46
CA ASP A 237 13.71 -26.37 -16.14
C ASP A 237 14.59 -25.11 -15.97
N GLU A 238 14.00 -23.92 -15.75
CA GLU A 238 14.76 -22.69 -15.50
C GLU A 238 15.24 -22.58 -14.02
N HIS A 239 14.58 -23.26 -13.07
CA HIS A 239 15.07 -23.36 -11.70
C HIS A 239 16.43 -24.08 -11.60
N HIS A 240 16.70 -25.03 -12.49
CA HIS A 240 17.98 -25.73 -12.55
C HIS A 240 19.12 -24.82 -12.99
N THR A 241 18.86 -23.91 -13.91
CA THR A 241 19.86 -22.96 -14.43
C THR A 241 20.22 -21.89 -13.38
N LEU A 242 19.24 -21.40 -12.63
CA LEU A 242 19.44 -20.45 -11.53
C LEU A 242 20.27 -21.06 -10.37
N ASN A 243 19.90 -22.26 -9.91
CA ASN A 243 20.63 -22.97 -8.85
C ASN A 243 22.07 -23.30 -9.27
N SER A 244 22.31 -23.67 -10.53
CA SER A 244 23.67 -23.92 -11.04
C SER A 244 24.51 -22.64 -11.12
N SER A 245 23.90 -21.49 -11.41
CA SER A 245 24.58 -20.20 -11.46
C SER A 245 24.92 -19.67 -10.06
N ILE A 246 24.02 -19.83 -9.08
CA ILE A 246 24.26 -19.44 -7.67
C ILE A 246 25.36 -20.31 -7.07
N ASN A 247 25.36 -21.62 -7.33
CA ASN A 247 26.39 -22.53 -6.83
C ASN A 247 27.78 -22.25 -7.45
N ARG A 248 27.87 -21.74 -8.70
CA ARG A 248 29.14 -21.28 -9.29
C ARG A 248 29.70 -20.05 -8.60
N ILE A 249 28.84 -19.10 -8.21
CA ILE A 249 29.28 -17.87 -7.51
C ILE A 249 29.87 -18.21 -6.11
N HIS A 250 29.37 -19.24 -5.43
CA HIS A 250 29.94 -19.71 -4.17
C HIS A 250 31.28 -20.44 -4.35
N ALA A 251 31.52 -21.09 -5.48
CA ALA A 251 32.76 -21.79 -5.74
C ALA A 251 33.93 -20.85 -6.09
N ASP A 252 33.67 -19.69 -6.72
CA ASP A 252 34.70 -18.73 -7.11
C ASP A 252 35.10 -17.75 -6.00
N ASN A 253 34.39 -17.71 -4.87
CA ASN A 253 34.74 -16.88 -3.70
C ASN A 253 35.57 -17.62 -2.62
N THR A 254 36.12 -18.80 -2.92
CA THR A 254 37.03 -19.52 -2.03
C THR A 254 38.44 -19.47 -2.61
N ILE A 255 39.03 -18.26 -2.69
CA ILE A 255 40.47 -18.03 -2.76
C ILE A 255 40.79 -16.84 -1.86
#